data_a26486345790164494bb3c16611a39bd
#
_entry.id   a26486345790164494bb3c16611a39bd
#
_cell.length_a   1.000
_cell.length_b   1.000
_cell.length_c   1.000
_cell.angle_alpha   90.00
_cell.angle_beta   90.00
_cell.angle_gamma   90.00
#
_symmetry.space_group_name_H-M   'P 1'
#
loop_
_entity.id
_entity.type
_entity.pdbx_description
1 polymer ?
#
loop_
_entity_poly.entity_id
_entity_poly.type
_entity_poly.pdbx_seq_one_letter_code
_entity_poly.pdbx_strand_id
1 'polypeptide(L)' 'MNNVVYTITGIIPYSNGERTTIAVYLNKDKAIERMNKEDIEQSYLDVQMDEYEVDE' A
#
# COMPACT_ATOMS: atom_id res chain seq x y z
N MET A 1 -10.07 -12.01 -18.31
CA MET A 1 -8.69 -11.99 -17.83
C MET A 1 -8.64 -11.29 -16.48
N ASN A 2 -8.04 -11.93 -15.50
CA ASN A 2 -7.97 -11.35 -14.15
C ASN A 2 -6.78 -10.41 -14.04
N ASN A 3 -7.05 -9.24 -13.52
CA ASN A 3 -5.99 -8.27 -13.22
C ASN A 3 -5.74 -8.26 -11.72
N VAL A 4 -4.50 -8.08 -11.34
CA VAL A 4 -4.13 -8.00 -9.93
C VAL A 4 -3.68 -6.58 -9.64
N VAL A 5 -4.21 -6.01 -8.55
CA VAL A 5 -3.80 -4.69 -8.08
C VAL A 5 -3.14 -4.84 -6.72
N TYR A 6 -2.14 -4.00 -6.47
CA TYR A 6 -1.39 -4.00 -5.23
C TYR A 6 -1.65 -2.69 -4.50
N THR A 7 -2.25 -2.78 -3.33
CA THR A 7 -2.66 -1.63 -2.55
C THR A 7 -1.73 -1.46 -1.36
N ILE A 8 -1.13 -0.29 -1.23
CA ILE A 8 -0.26 0.05 -0.10
C ILE A 8 -1.10 0.85 0.89
N THR A 9 -1.15 0.39 2.12
CA THR A 9 -1.89 1.06 3.18
C THR A 9 -0.99 1.32 4.37
N GLY A 10 -1.39 2.27 5.20
CA GLY A 10 -0.66 2.57 6.41
C GLY A 10 -1.56 3.29 7.39
N ILE A 11 -1.11 3.34 8.64
CA ILE A 11 -1.84 4.03 9.70
C ILE A 11 -1.34 5.47 9.78
N ILE A 12 -2.26 6.42 9.80
CA ILE A 12 -1.94 7.84 9.90
C ILE A 12 -1.40 8.13 11.30
N PRO A 13 -0.18 8.70 11.40
CA PRO A 13 0.37 9.07 12.72
C PRO A 13 -0.53 10.12 13.39
N TYR A 14 -0.58 10.04 14.70
CA TYR A 14 -1.37 10.98 15.51
C TYR A 14 -2.88 10.86 15.30
N SER A 15 -3.33 9.77 14.68
CA SER A 15 -4.75 9.44 14.59
C SER A 15 -5.07 8.33 15.61
N ASN A 16 -6.32 7.96 15.69
CA ASN A 16 -6.77 6.87 16.58
C ASN A 16 -6.63 5.50 15.88
N GLY A 17 -5.53 5.29 15.18
CA GLY A 17 -5.31 4.04 14.46
C GLY A 17 -6.01 4.01 13.11
N GLU A 18 -6.25 5.17 12.53
CA GLU A 18 -6.93 5.27 11.25
C GLU A 18 -6.03 4.83 10.11
N ARG A 19 -6.48 3.83 9.36
CA ARG A 19 -5.72 3.30 8.23
C ARG A 19 -6.19 3.95 6.93
N THR A 20 -5.24 4.31 6.09
CA THR A 20 -5.54 4.95 4.81
C THR A 20 -4.81 4.24 3.69
N THR A 21 -5.32 4.40 2.46
CA THR A 21 -4.65 3.91 1.27
C THR A 21 -3.62 4.93 0.83
N ILE A 22 -2.36 4.51 0.75
CA ILE A 22 -1.26 5.38 0.36
C ILE A 22 -1.15 5.42 -1.16
N ALA A 23 -1.19 4.25 -1.80
CA ALA A 23 -1.02 4.14 -3.25
C ALA A 23 -1.56 2.80 -3.75
N VAL A 24 -1.86 2.76 -5.06
CA VAL A 24 -2.32 1.54 -5.72
C VAL A 24 -1.49 1.36 -6.99
N TYR A 25 -1.00 0.15 -7.22
CA TYR A 25 -0.16 -0.17 -8.37
C TYR A 25 -0.65 -1.42 -9.09
N LEU A 26 -0.43 -1.48 -10.38
CA LEU A 26 -0.68 -2.69 -11.17
C LEU A 26 0.58 -3.54 -11.26
N ASN A 27 1.74 -2.98 -10.96
CA ASN A 27 3.02 -3.66 -11.03
C ASN A 27 3.53 -3.94 -9.62
N LYS A 28 3.78 -5.22 -9.33
CA LYS A 28 4.22 -5.63 -7.99
C LYS A 28 5.55 -5.01 -7.60
N ASP A 29 6.49 -4.93 -8.53
CA ASP A 29 7.82 -4.38 -8.25
C ASP A 29 7.73 -2.92 -7.84
N LYS A 30 6.86 -2.16 -8.48
CA LYS A 30 6.66 -0.76 -8.14
C LYS A 30 5.97 -0.61 -6.78
N ALA A 31 5.06 -1.53 -6.47
CA ALA A 31 4.40 -1.53 -5.16
C ALA A 31 5.41 -1.79 -4.05
N ILE A 32 6.29 -2.77 -4.25
CA ILE A 32 7.34 -3.08 -3.28
C ILE A 32 8.28 -1.90 -3.10
N GLU A 33 8.65 -1.24 -4.20
CA GLU A 33 9.49 -0.05 -4.16
C GLU A 33 8.86 1.05 -3.32
N ARG A 34 7.57 1.29 -3.53
CA ARG A 34 6.85 2.31 -2.78
C ARG A 34 6.75 1.95 -1.30
N MET A 35 6.50 0.68 -1.00
CA MET A 35 6.43 0.21 0.38
C MET A 35 7.78 0.42 1.09
N ASN A 36 8.88 0.11 0.42
CA ASN A 36 10.22 0.33 0.97
C ASN A 36 10.49 1.81 1.19
N LYS A 37 10.03 2.65 0.27
CA LYS A 37 10.19 4.09 0.39
C LYS A 37 9.42 4.62 1.61
N GLU A 38 8.20 4.18 1.80
CA GLU A 38 7.40 4.61 2.94
C GLU A 38 8.00 4.11 4.25
N ASP A 39 8.60 2.92 4.25
CA ASP A 39 9.27 2.37 5.42
C ASP A 39 10.48 3.23 5.81
N ILE A 40 11.23 3.71 4.83
CA ILE A 40 12.38 4.57 5.07
C ILE A 40 11.93 5.96 5.55
N GLU A 41 10.92 6.53 4.91
CA GLU A 41 10.43 7.88 5.25
C GLU A 41 9.65 7.90 6.56
N GLN A 42 9.02 6.78 6.91
CA GLN A 42 8.23 6.62 8.13
C GLN A 42 7.12 7.66 8.27
N SER A 43 6.52 8.02 7.14
CA SER A 43 5.38 8.95 7.12
C SER A 43 4.10 8.30 7.63
N TYR A 44 4.05 6.96 7.60
CA TYR A 44 2.91 6.18 8.04
C TYR A 44 3.38 5.06 8.96
N LEU A 45 2.48 4.61 9.84
CA LEU A 45 2.74 3.49 10.72
C LEU A 45 2.19 2.22 10.10
N ASP A 46 2.83 1.08 10.38
CA ASP A 46 2.36 -0.25 9.97
C ASP A 46 1.98 -0.29 8.48
N VAL A 47 2.94 0.06 7.63
CA VAL A 47 2.74 0.04 6.17
C VAL A 47 2.62 -1.40 5.70
N GLN A 48 1.55 -1.70 4.95
CA GLN A 48 1.28 -3.05 4.45
C GLN A 48 0.92 -3.00 2.98
N MET A 49 1.16 -4.12 2.29
CA MET A 49 0.78 -4.29 0.90
C MET A 49 -0.24 -5.42 0.81
N ASP A 50 -1.37 -5.13 0.18
CA ASP A 50 -2.41 -6.11 -0.05
C ASP A 50 -2.55 -6.35 -1.55
N GLU A 51 -2.87 -7.59 -1.91
CA GLU A 51 -3.03 -8.01 -3.28
C GLU A 51 -4.50 -8.35 -3.52
N TYR A 52 -5.09 -7.73 -4.53
CA TYR A 52 -6.50 -7.97 -4.88
C TYR A 52 -6.62 -8.36 -6.33
N GLU A 53 -7.45 -9.36 -6.60
CA GLU A 53 -7.81 -9.73 -7.95
C GLU A 53 -9.01 -8.91 -8.39
N VAL A 54 -8.89 -8.29 -9.57
CA VAL A 54 -9.98 -7.54 -10.16
C VAL A 54 -10.45 -8.32 -11.38
N ASP A 55 -11.71 -8.72 -11.37
CA ASP A 55 -12.30 -9.49 -12.45
C ASP A 55 -12.99 -8.54 -13.43
N GLU A 56 -12.58 -8.60 -14.68
CA GLU A 56 -13.19 -7.78 -15.73
C GLU A 56 -13.97 -8.61 -16.70
#